data_d8e8275226a18a1b55e049d53c705574
#
_entry.id   d8e8275226a18a1b55e049d53c705574
#
_cell.length_a   1.000
_cell.length_b   1.000
_cell.length_c   1.000
_cell.angle_alpha   90.00
_cell.angle_beta   90.00
_cell.angle_gamma   90.00
#
_symmetry.space_group_name_H-M   'P 1'
#
loop_
_entity.id
_entity.type
_entity.pdbx_description
1 polymer ?
#
loop_
_entity_poly.entity_id
_entity_poly.type
_entity_poly.pdbx_seq_one_letter_code
_entity_poly.pdbx_strand_id
1 'polypeptide(L)'
;LTEKAIARPAASRPDIARFEIVAVLACSAAASLAAILWSWRHGALLNWGDAVAHMHIARRVFDCHQPRLSQLGSVWLPLPHILLLPFVQVYSWWANGIAGIIPSALAYLAACAGIYRLARRWLEPPAAALTLTFFAINPNLLYLQTTAMTEPLFVCEMIWIVVWLVEWRTLLDEDVRRSGRLLGWIAAGLVAAIFTRYDGWVMALLAWSLIGLALLRRGRLRSRAFWLASALVVAAPIAWFVYNSAAFGDWLEFARGPYSAKAIELRTASHGAGPPHPGWHNPWVSLLFFLKASELDAAAAAWGNTLLSLAVLGTAWAWIVARRRAFTWTLLLWLPVPFYAYSVSYGSVPIFLPPWWPHSWYNTRYGMELLPALALGFGFVASFVIAAVREFKPLWAKYAAGLLFALVALNAWQLLRERPLAYVEGTKNIAAHRPYQVEIPPALRAQLAVQPGATILMETSVDPEIVALTGIPLRQTINEADQGIWGAALEAPAQHAAIVLAFDGDAVDRAVKQHPEGLTAVNRFTAKGQPSGTLYVSGTVGSSNHSIRTATVIASGKALRIGEDD
;
A
#
# COMPACT_ATOMS: atom_id res chain seq x y z
N LEU A 1 -27.54 27.35 -18.43
CA LEU A 1 -27.22 25.92 -18.22
C LEU A 1 -25.95 25.74 -17.40
N THR A 2 -24.85 26.40 -17.79
CA THR A 2 -23.53 26.15 -17.22
C THR A 2 -23.36 26.61 -15.75
N GLU A 3 -23.97 27.73 -15.34
CA GLU A 3 -23.88 28.21 -13.94
C GLU A 3 -24.79 27.44 -12.97
N LYS A 4 -25.89 26.84 -13.45
CA LYS A 4 -26.83 26.10 -12.61
C LYS A 4 -26.39 24.66 -12.30
N ALA A 5 -25.52 24.08 -13.14
CA ALA A 5 -25.04 22.71 -12.98
C ALA A 5 -23.95 22.55 -11.91
N ILE A 6 -23.22 23.63 -11.61
CA ILE A 6 -22.28 23.68 -10.51
C ILE A 6 -22.89 24.56 -9.44
N ALA A 7 -23.28 23.97 -8.31
CA ALA A 7 -23.78 24.73 -7.17
C ALA A 7 -22.75 25.81 -6.80
N ARG A 8 -23.21 27.06 -6.56
CA ARG A 8 -22.32 28.10 -6.04
C ARG A 8 -21.71 27.55 -4.75
N PRO A 9 -20.38 27.40 -4.64
CA PRO A 9 -19.82 26.99 -3.37
C PRO A 9 -20.24 28.06 -2.38
N ALA A 10 -21.04 27.65 -1.38
CA ALA A 10 -21.29 28.49 -0.23
C ALA A 10 -19.92 28.88 0.34
N ALA A 11 -19.76 30.15 0.73
CA ALA A 11 -18.61 30.61 1.49
C ALA A 11 -18.46 29.85 2.81
N SER A 12 -19.56 29.26 3.31
CA SER A 12 -19.65 28.32 4.42
C SER A 12 -19.40 26.87 3.98
N ARG A 13 -19.08 25.98 4.94
CA ARG A 13 -19.04 24.51 4.75
C ARG A 13 -20.32 24.05 4.03
N PRO A 14 -20.23 23.05 3.11
CA PRO A 14 -21.45 22.44 2.59
C PRO A 14 -22.29 21.98 3.80
N ASP A 15 -23.55 22.37 3.82
CA ASP A 15 -24.50 21.88 4.82
C ASP A 15 -24.83 20.43 4.46
N ILE A 16 -23.96 19.52 4.96
CA ILE A 16 -24.15 18.09 4.81
C ILE A 16 -24.95 17.65 6.02
N ALA A 17 -26.17 17.23 5.79
CA ALA A 17 -27.02 16.73 6.84
C ALA A 17 -26.40 15.49 7.52
N ARG A 18 -26.57 15.36 8.83
CA ARG A 18 -26.00 14.22 9.58
C ARG A 18 -26.43 12.87 8.99
N PHE A 19 -27.66 12.77 8.52
CA PHE A 19 -28.16 11.55 7.90
C PHE A 19 -27.40 11.18 6.61
N GLU A 20 -26.95 12.17 5.80
CA GLU A 20 -26.14 11.91 4.59
C GLU A 20 -24.84 11.21 4.97
N ILE A 21 -24.15 11.72 5.99
CA ILE A 21 -22.86 11.10 6.44
C ILE A 21 -23.11 9.71 7.01
N VAL A 22 -24.18 9.52 7.80
CA VAL A 22 -24.52 8.21 8.33
C VAL A 22 -24.86 7.23 7.21
N ALA A 23 -25.63 7.66 6.21
CA ALA A 23 -25.96 6.83 5.04
C ALA A 23 -24.71 6.46 4.24
N VAL A 24 -23.81 7.42 3.97
CA VAL A 24 -22.51 7.19 3.31
C VAL A 24 -21.71 6.13 4.04
N LEU A 25 -21.52 6.30 5.35
CA LEU A 25 -20.74 5.36 6.15
C LEU A 25 -21.41 3.98 6.23
N ALA A 26 -22.74 3.92 6.41
CA ALA A 26 -23.46 2.66 6.50
C ALA A 26 -23.40 1.87 5.17
N CYS A 27 -23.65 2.52 4.02
CA CYS A 27 -23.59 1.88 2.71
C CYS A 27 -22.15 1.42 2.38
N SER A 28 -21.15 2.27 2.65
CA SER A 28 -19.74 1.92 2.42
C SER A 28 -19.28 0.79 3.36
N ALA A 29 -19.71 0.79 4.63
CA ALA A 29 -19.43 -0.28 5.57
C ALA A 29 -20.07 -1.61 5.15
N ALA A 30 -21.31 -1.57 4.63
CA ALA A 30 -21.96 -2.77 4.10
C ALA A 30 -21.21 -3.35 2.89
N ALA A 31 -20.76 -2.50 1.95
CA ALA A 31 -19.94 -2.91 0.81
C ALA A 31 -18.58 -3.48 1.26
N SER A 32 -17.90 -2.80 2.20
CA SER A 32 -16.65 -3.25 2.79
C SER A 32 -16.80 -4.62 3.46
N LEU A 33 -17.82 -4.79 4.31
CA LEU A 33 -18.06 -6.04 5.01
C LEU A 33 -18.36 -7.19 4.02
N ALA A 34 -19.16 -6.93 2.97
CA ALA A 34 -19.43 -7.91 1.93
C ALA A 34 -18.12 -8.36 1.22
N ALA A 35 -17.23 -7.41 0.89
CA ALA A 35 -15.94 -7.70 0.29
C ALA A 35 -15.02 -8.48 1.24
N ILE A 36 -14.97 -8.11 2.53
CA ILE A 36 -14.19 -8.81 3.56
C ILE A 36 -14.67 -10.27 3.71
N LEU A 37 -16.00 -10.46 3.84
CA LEU A 37 -16.58 -11.80 3.98
C LEU A 37 -16.33 -12.66 2.73
N TRP A 38 -16.41 -12.05 1.55
CA TRP A 38 -16.10 -12.74 0.30
C TRP A 38 -14.61 -13.13 0.25
N SER A 39 -13.69 -12.20 0.49
CA SER A 39 -12.25 -12.45 0.47
C SER A 39 -11.82 -13.49 1.50
N TRP A 40 -12.39 -13.43 2.69
CA TRP A 40 -12.17 -14.43 3.74
C TRP A 40 -12.60 -15.83 3.28
N ARG A 41 -13.84 -15.97 2.79
CA ARG A 41 -14.36 -17.27 2.35
C ARG A 41 -13.60 -17.89 1.18
N HIS A 42 -12.97 -17.06 0.36
CA HIS A 42 -12.20 -17.52 -0.81
C HIS A 42 -10.69 -17.60 -0.53
N GLY A 43 -10.24 -17.36 0.69
CA GLY A 43 -8.82 -17.39 1.06
C GLY A 43 -7.98 -16.32 0.36
N ALA A 44 -8.59 -15.18 -0.01
CA ALA A 44 -7.97 -14.16 -0.86
C ALA A 44 -7.25 -13.04 -0.08
N LEU A 45 -7.21 -13.11 1.25
CA LEU A 45 -6.61 -12.07 2.10
C LEU A 45 -5.08 -11.98 1.95
N LEU A 46 -4.44 -13.10 1.64
CA LEU A 46 -2.99 -13.26 1.55
C LEU A 46 -2.50 -13.42 0.09
N ASN A 47 -3.32 -13.12 -0.92
CA ASN A 47 -2.91 -13.30 -2.32
C ASN A 47 -1.79 -12.34 -2.78
N TRP A 48 -1.46 -11.33 -1.98
CA TRP A 48 -0.41 -10.38 -2.27
C TRP A 48 0.80 -10.62 -1.38
N GLY A 49 1.93 -11.02 -1.96
CA GLY A 49 3.19 -11.16 -1.25
C GLY A 49 3.61 -9.87 -0.55
N ASP A 50 3.41 -8.69 -1.19
CA ASP A 50 3.65 -7.38 -0.58
C ASP A 50 2.82 -7.18 0.70
N ALA A 51 1.53 -7.57 0.70
CA ALA A 51 0.67 -7.45 1.89
C ALA A 51 1.16 -8.33 3.04
N VAL A 52 1.61 -9.56 2.73
CA VAL A 52 2.21 -10.46 3.73
C VAL A 52 3.51 -9.86 4.25
N ALA A 53 4.37 -9.36 3.37
CA ALA A 53 5.63 -8.71 3.75
C ALA A 53 5.40 -7.48 4.65
N HIS A 54 4.40 -6.64 4.37
CA HIS A 54 4.02 -5.52 5.26
C HIS A 54 3.65 -6.00 6.66
N MET A 55 2.88 -7.07 6.78
CA MET A 55 2.53 -7.65 8.08
C MET A 55 3.74 -8.28 8.79
N HIS A 56 4.67 -8.91 8.04
CA HIS A 56 5.94 -9.42 8.58
C HIS A 56 6.82 -8.29 9.12
N ILE A 57 6.98 -7.21 8.36
CA ILE A 57 7.74 -6.03 8.77
C ILE A 57 7.19 -5.46 10.08
N ALA A 58 5.87 -5.34 10.20
CA ALA A 58 5.25 -4.88 11.43
C ALA A 58 5.50 -5.86 12.58
N ARG A 59 5.33 -7.17 12.36
CA ARG A 59 5.47 -8.18 13.42
C ARG A 59 6.88 -8.31 13.92
N ARG A 60 7.90 -8.28 13.05
CA ARG A 60 9.30 -8.45 13.47
C ARG A 60 9.84 -7.33 14.37
N VAL A 61 9.13 -6.19 14.49
CA VAL A 61 9.49 -5.15 15.47
C VAL A 61 9.57 -5.71 16.89
N PHE A 62 8.79 -6.74 17.22
CA PHE A 62 8.76 -7.41 18.54
C PHE A 62 8.95 -8.93 18.48
N ASP A 63 8.81 -9.57 17.31
CA ASP A 63 8.93 -11.02 17.13
C ASP A 63 10.10 -11.34 16.17
N CYS A 64 11.33 -11.09 16.63
CA CYS A 64 12.59 -11.42 15.95
C CYS A 64 13.71 -11.61 16.98
N HIS A 65 14.92 -11.94 16.56
CA HIS A 65 16.07 -12.10 17.46
C HIS A 65 16.50 -10.79 18.12
N GLN A 66 16.33 -9.66 17.45
CA GLN A 66 16.72 -8.33 17.94
C GLN A 66 15.54 -7.33 17.78
N PRO A 67 14.51 -7.38 18.68
CA PRO A 67 13.38 -6.47 18.62
C PRO A 67 13.80 -5.01 18.75
N ARG A 68 13.53 -4.21 17.70
CA ARG A 68 13.87 -2.78 17.66
C ARG A 68 13.17 -2.09 16.47
N LEU A 69 13.17 -0.76 16.48
CA LEU A 69 12.52 0.03 15.41
C LEU A 69 13.19 -0.14 14.03
N SER A 70 14.48 -0.49 13.96
CA SER A 70 15.15 -0.76 12.67
C SER A 70 14.53 -1.94 11.92
N GLN A 71 13.74 -2.78 12.60
CA GLN A 71 12.97 -3.86 11.99
C GLN A 71 11.83 -3.37 11.08
N LEU A 72 11.48 -2.07 11.11
CA LEU A 72 10.56 -1.46 10.14
C LEU A 72 11.10 -1.48 8.69
N GLY A 73 12.38 -1.82 8.51
CA GLY A 73 13.01 -1.90 7.19
C GLY A 73 13.39 -0.54 6.60
N SER A 74 13.97 -0.54 5.40
CA SER A 74 14.46 0.66 4.72
C SER A 74 13.68 1.01 3.47
N VAL A 75 13.20 0.02 2.71
CA VAL A 75 12.65 0.23 1.35
C VAL A 75 11.23 0.79 1.39
N TRP A 76 10.36 0.20 2.20
CA TRP A 76 9.01 0.67 2.39
C TRP A 76 8.90 1.63 3.56
N LEU A 77 8.12 2.69 3.36
CA LEU A 77 7.92 3.74 4.34
C LEU A 77 7.13 3.25 5.56
N PRO A 78 7.38 3.79 6.76
CA PRO A 78 7.04 3.12 8.01
C PRO A 78 5.58 3.21 8.44
N LEU A 79 4.78 4.17 7.95
CA LEU A 79 3.43 4.41 8.49
C LEU A 79 2.48 3.20 8.33
N PRO A 80 2.42 2.51 7.18
CA PRO A 80 1.59 1.31 7.06
C PRO A 80 1.95 0.24 8.10
N HIS A 81 3.24 0.04 8.34
CA HIS A 81 3.72 -0.95 9.32
C HIS A 81 3.38 -0.54 10.75
N ILE A 82 3.51 0.76 11.09
CA ILE A 82 3.14 1.29 12.42
C ILE A 82 1.64 1.08 12.68
N LEU A 83 0.79 1.32 11.67
CA LEU A 83 -0.65 1.10 11.79
C LEU A 83 -1.03 -0.38 11.96
N LEU A 84 -0.21 -1.30 11.46
CA LEU A 84 -0.40 -2.74 11.61
C LEU A 84 0.05 -3.27 12.98
N LEU A 85 0.98 -2.59 13.70
CA LEU A 85 1.60 -3.07 14.95
C LEU A 85 0.59 -3.62 15.98
N PRO A 86 -0.53 -2.95 16.31
CA PRO A 86 -1.44 -3.46 17.31
C PRO A 86 -2.16 -4.75 16.90
N PHE A 87 -2.35 -4.97 15.60
CA PHE A 87 -3.14 -6.09 15.07
C PHE A 87 -2.30 -7.33 14.80
N VAL A 88 -1.04 -7.16 14.36
CA VAL A 88 -0.13 -8.28 14.09
C VAL A 88 0.41 -8.92 15.39
N GLN A 89 0.13 -8.37 16.57
CA GLN A 89 0.45 -8.99 17.85
C GLN A 89 -0.34 -10.29 18.05
N VAL A 90 -1.58 -10.34 17.58
CA VAL A 90 -2.39 -11.55 17.62
C VAL A 90 -1.91 -12.48 16.51
N TYR A 91 -1.27 -13.59 16.90
CA TYR A 91 -0.64 -14.53 15.98
C TYR A 91 -1.60 -15.00 14.87
N SER A 92 -2.83 -15.41 15.24
CA SER A 92 -3.82 -15.86 14.25
C SER A 92 -4.23 -14.78 13.27
N TRP A 93 -4.30 -13.52 13.69
CA TRP A 93 -4.65 -12.39 12.79
C TRP A 93 -3.53 -12.09 11.82
N TRP A 94 -2.28 -12.18 12.27
CA TRP A 94 -1.12 -12.08 11.42
C TRP A 94 -1.06 -13.21 10.40
N ALA A 95 -1.19 -14.47 10.87
CA ALA A 95 -1.05 -15.66 10.05
C ALA A 95 -2.14 -15.83 8.98
N ASN A 96 -3.35 -15.29 9.20
CA ASN A 96 -4.49 -15.43 8.28
C ASN A 96 -4.87 -14.12 7.55
N GLY A 97 -4.12 -13.04 7.74
CA GLY A 97 -4.33 -11.77 7.04
C GLY A 97 -5.34 -10.81 7.66
N ILE A 98 -6.06 -11.19 8.73
CA ILE A 98 -7.03 -10.29 9.39
C ILE A 98 -6.40 -9.00 9.87
N ALA A 99 -5.14 -9.05 10.33
CA ALA A 99 -4.42 -7.87 10.79
C ALA A 99 -4.37 -6.75 9.74
N GLY A 100 -4.29 -7.11 8.46
CA GLY A 100 -4.28 -6.16 7.35
C GLY A 100 -5.63 -5.51 7.06
N ILE A 101 -6.74 -6.21 7.32
CA ILE A 101 -8.09 -5.73 7.04
C ILE A 101 -8.41 -4.45 7.80
N ILE A 102 -8.09 -4.38 9.09
CA ILE A 102 -8.58 -3.33 9.99
C ILE A 102 -8.10 -1.93 9.54
N PRO A 103 -6.79 -1.65 9.39
CA PRO A 103 -6.35 -0.33 8.94
C PRO A 103 -6.80 -0.01 7.51
N SER A 104 -6.81 -0.99 6.60
CA SER A 104 -7.22 -0.80 5.21
C SER A 104 -8.72 -0.49 5.08
N ALA A 105 -9.59 -1.21 5.80
CA ALA A 105 -11.02 -0.96 5.80
C ALA A 105 -11.38 0.39 6.44
N LEU A 106 -10.69 0.79 7.52
CA LEU A 106 -10.86 2.12 8.12
C LEU A 106 -10.43 3.22 7.15
N ALA A 107 -9.33 3.04 6.44
CA ALA A 107 -8.87 3.97 5.40
C ALA A 107 -9.90 4.07 4.26
N TYR A 108 -10.45 2.96 3.79
CA TYR A 108 -11.50 2.94 2.78
C TYR A 108 -12.76 3.70 3.24
N LEU A 109 -13.25 3.48 4.47
CA LEU A 109 -14.40 4.19 4.99
C LEU A 109 -14.16 5.70 5.11
N ALA A 110 -12.97 6.07 5.59
CA ALA A 110 -12.57 7.46 5.65
C ALA A 110 -12.44 8.10 4.26
N ALA A 111 -11.92 7.36 3.27
CA ALA A 111 -11.85 7.80 1.87
C ALA A 111 -13.26 8.03 1.28
N CYS A 112 -14.21 7.13 1.54
CA CYS A 112 -15.61 7.28 1.13
C CYS A 112 -16.25 8.55 1.72
N ALA A 113 -16.04 8.81 3.01
CA ALA A 113 -16.49 10.04 3.65
C ALA A 113 -15.83 11.30 3.05
N GLY A 114 -14.53 11.21 2.78
CA GLY A 114 -13.74 12.31 2.20
C GLY A 114 -14.17 12.66 0.78
N ILE A 115 -14.32 11.65 -0.10
CA ILE A 115 -14.72 11.88 -1.50
C ILE A 115 -16.14 12.43 -1.59
N TYR A 116 -17.08 11.94 -0.77
CA TYR A 116 -18.43 12.48 -0.68
C TYR A 116 -18.40 13.94 -0.23
N ARG A 117 -17.65 14.26 0.84
CA ARG A 117 -17.48 15.63 1.34
C ARG A 117 -16.89 16.55 0.30
N LEU A 118 -15.89 16.08 -0.48
CA LEU A 118 -15.28 16.84 -1.56
C LEU A 118 -16.28 17.10 -2.68
N ALA A 119 -17.02 16.07 -3.11
CA ALA A 119 -18.03 16.18 -4.15
C ALA A 119 -19.16 17.15 -3.74
N ARG A 120 -19.67 17.07 -2.51
CA ARG A 120 -20.71 17.96 -1.95
C ARG A 120 -20.31 19.45 -1.92
N ARG A 121 -19.01 19.73 -2.15
CA ARG A 121 -18.55 21.14 -2.25
C ARG A 121 -19.07 21.85 -3.50
N TRP A 122 -19.30 21.10 -4.57
CA TRP A 122 -19.72 21.65 -5.88
C TRP A 122 -20.94 20.95 -6.46
N LEU A 123 -21.24 19.74 -5.99
CA LEU A 123 -22.29 18.91 -6.56
C LEU A 123 -23.50 18.85 -5.63
N GLU A 124 -24.70 18.79 -6.23
CA GLU A 124 -25.93 18.47 -5.53
C GLU A 124 -25.91 17.03 -5.00
N PRO A 125 -26.71 16.68 -3.97
CA PRO A 125 -26.70 15.36 -3.37
C PRO A 125 -26.75 14.17 -4.34
N PRO A 126 -27.58 14.16 -5.41
CA PRO A 126 -27.62 13.02 -6.33
C PRO A 126 -26.30 12.80 -7.10
N ALA A 127 -25.68 13.88 -7.58
CA ALA A 127 -24.40 13.80 -8.30
C ALA A 127 -23.23 13.47 -7.36
N ALA A 128 -23.24 13.98 -6.13
CA ALA A 128 -22.26 13.61 -5.13
C ALA A 128 -22.40 12.15 -4.69
N ALA A 129 -23.63 11.64 -4.57
CA ALA A 129 -23.88 10.23 -4.29
C ALA A 129 -23.42 9.33 -5.46
N LEU A 130 -23.58 9.76 -6.72
CA LEU A 130 -23.03 9.06 -7.88
C LEU A 130 -21.51 9.02 -7.86
N THR A 131 -20.84 10.15 -7.51
CA THR A 131 -19.38 10.20 -7.31
C THR A 131 -18.93 9.16 -6.27
N LEU A 132 -19.61 9.15 -5.11
CA LEU A 132 -19.33 8.18 -4.06
C LEU A 132 -19.57 6.76 -4.54
N THR A 133 -20.70 6.49 -5.17
CA THR A 133 -21.05 5.13 -5.61
C THR A 133 -20.02 4.60 -6.60
N PHE A 134 -19.60 5.40 -7.58
CA PHE A 134 -18.56 5.01 -8.53
C PHE A 134 -17.25 4.65 -7.83
N PHE A 135 -16.86 5.41 -6.82
CA PHE A 135 -15.67 5.16 -6.02
C PHE A 135 -15.84 3.93 -5.10
N ALA A 136 -16.92 3.91 -4.30
CA ALA A 136 -17.07 2.97 -3.20
C ALA A 136 -17.36 1.53 -3.64
N ILE A 137 -18.15 1.33 -4.73
CA ILE A 137 -18.45 -0.03 -5.20
C ILE A 137 -17.45 -0.55 -6.24
N ASN A 138 -16.33 0.17 -6.47
CA ASN A 138 -15.27 -0.32 -7.36
C ASN A 138 -14.68 -1.63 -6.82
N PRO A 139 -14.73 -2.74 -7.60
CA PRO A 139 -14.33 -4.05 -7.10
C PRO A 139 -12.82 -4.18 -6.82
N ASN A 140 -11.96 -3.44 -7.52
CA ASN A 140 -10.53 -3.42 -7.24
C ASN A 140 -10.25 -2.77 -5.88
N LEU A 141 -10.86 -1.61 -5.59
CA LEU A 141 -10.74 -0.94 -4.29
C LEU A 141 -11.34 -1.79 -3.17
N LEU A 142 -12.52 -2.38 -3.40
CA LEU A 142 -13.17 -3.28 -2.44
C LEU A 142 -12.32 -4.51 -2.12
N TYR A 143 -11.59 -5.04 -3.08
CA TYR A 143 -10.65 -6.12 -2.83
C TYR A 143 -9.40 -5.64 -2.09
N LEU A 144 -8.72 -4.59 -2.56
CA LEU A 144 -7.50 -4.09 -1.93
C LEU A 144 -7.69 -3.71 -0.46
N GLN A 145 -8.84 -3.13 -0.09
CA GLN A 145 -9.13 -2.79 1.32
C GLN A 145 -9.32 -4.02 2.22
N THR A 146 -9.38 -5.24 1.68
CA THR A 146 -9.38 -6.48 2.46
C THR A 146 -7.98 -7.02 2.75
N THR A 147 -6.94 -6.36 2.29
CA THR A 147 -5.54 -6.78 2.39
C THR A 147 -4.69 -5.75 3.13
N ALA A 148 -3.45 -6.08 3.46
CA ALA A 148 -2.49 -5.13 4.06
C ALA A 148 -1.78 -4.25 3.01
N MET A 149 -2.38 -4.02 1.86
CA MET A 149 -1.82 -3.16 0.81
C MET A 149 -1.90 -1.68 1.17
N THR A 150 -0.97 -0.88 0.67
CA THR A 150 -0.83 0.54 1.04
C THR A 150 -1.74 1.48 0.25
N GLU A 151 -2.25 1.05 -0.90
CA GLU A 151 -3.06 1.87 -1.79
C GLU A 151 -4.35 2.41 -1.14
N PRO A 152 -5.14 1.65 -0.36
CA PRO A 152 -6.34 2.20 0.29
C PRO A 152 -6.00 3.32 1.28
N LEU A 153 -4.89 3.19 2.01
CA LEU A 153 -4.42 4.21 2.95
C LEU A 153 -3.99 5.47 2.21
N PHE A 154 -3.16 5.33 1.18
CA PHE A 154 -2.65 6.49 0.43
C PHE A 154 -3.77 7.24 -0.31
N VAL A 155 -4.71 6.53 -0.92
CA VAL A 155 -5.90 7.12 -1.55
C VAL A 155 -6.73 7.92 -0.53
N CYS A 156 -6.89 7.39 0.69
CA CYS A 156 -7.53 8.11 1.79
C CYS A 156 -6.80 9.40 2.14
N GLU A 157 -5.49 9.34 2.30
CA GLU A 157 -4.63 10.48 2.61
C GLU A 157 -4.73 11.56 1.52
N MET A 158 -4.60 11.19 0.25
CA MET A 158 -4.76 12.11 -0.88
C MET A 158 -6.11 12.84 -0.87
N ILE A 159 -7.21 12.09 -0.66
CA ILE A 159 -8.55 12.68 -0.64
C ILE A 159 -8.67 13.69 0.49
N TRP A 160 -8.25 13.34 1.72
CA TRP A 160 -8.39 14.23 2.87
C TRP A 160 -7.46 15.45 2.81
N ILE A 161 -6.24 15.30 2.30
CA ILE A 161 -5.36 16.43 2.03
C ILE A 161 -6.05 17.42 1.09
N VAL A 162 -6.64 16.94 -0.01
CA VAL A 162 -7.36 17.79 -0.96
C VAL A 162 -8.61 18.41 -0.34
N VAL A 163 -9.39 17.68 0.47
CA VAL A 163 -10.52 18.23 1.22
C VAL A 163 -10.08 19.42 2.08
N TRP A 164 -9.02 19.24 2.88
CA TRP A 164 -8.51 20.29 3.76
C TRP A 164 -7.90 21.46 2.98
N LEU A 165 -7.23 21.21 1.87
CA LEU A 165 -6.69 22.27 1.00
C LEU A 165 -7.79 23.13 0.40
N VAL A 166 -8.86 22.52 -0.09
CA VAL A 166 -10.03 23.22 -0.61
C VAL A 166 -10.71 24.04 0.48
N GLU A 167 -10.89 23.49 1.68
CA GLU A 167 -11.46 24.20 2.83
C GLU A 167 -10.54 25.34 3.30
N TRP A 168 -9.25 25.07 3.41
CA TRP A 168 -8.25 26.07 3.76
C TRP A 168 -8.29 27.26 2.79
N ARG A 169 -8.34 26.95 1.49
CA ARG A 169 -8.34 27.99 0.48
C ARG A 169 -9.58 28.89 0.55
N THR A 170 -10.73 28.34 0.90
CA THR A 170 -11.95 29.16 1.07
C THR A 170 -11.92 30.00 2.33
N LEU A 171 -11.36 29.46 3.43
CA LEU A 171 -11.29 30.17 4.71
C LEU A 171 -10.08 31.10 4.83
N LEU A 172 -9.14 31.04 3.90
CA LEU A 172 -7.89 31.81 3.98
C LEU A 172 -8.12 33.33 4.11
N ASP A 173 -9.14 33.85 3.46
CA ASP A 173 -9.46 35.26 3.46
C ASP A 173 -10.57 35.62 4.47
N GLU A 174 -11.29 34.65 5.03
CA GLU A 174 -12.46 34.83 5.90
C GLU A 174 -12.15 34.62 7.40
N ASP A 175 -11.41 33.56 7.75
CA ASP A 175 -11.11 33.17 9.14
C ASP A 175 -9.65 32.69 9.29
N VAL A 176 -8.81 33.61 9.78
CA VAL A 176 -7.36 33.37 9.97
C VAL A 176 -7.09 32.26 11.00
N ARG A 177 -7.89 32.17 12.09
CA ARG A 177 -7.66 31.16 13.16
C ARG A 177 -8.00 29.77 12.65
N ARG A 178 -9.11 29.65 11.95
CA ARG A 178 -9.56 28.37 11.39
C ARG A 178 -8.69 27.91 10.23
N SER A 179 -8.26 28.83 9.35
CA SER A 179 -7.30 28.52 8.31
C SER A 179 -5.96 28.06 8.87
N GLY A 180 -5.48 28.66 9.97
CA GLY A 180 -4.28 28.20 10.68
C GLY A 180 -4.38 26.77 11.23
N ARG A 181 -5.55 26.38 11.79
CA ARG A 181 -5.80 24.99 12.23
C ARG A 181 -5.83 24.01 11.07
N LEU A 182 -6.39 24.41 9.93
CA LEU A 182 -6.39 23.58 8.72
C LEU A 182 -4.99 23.34 8.17
N LEU A 183 -4.08 24.32 8.26
CA LEU A 183 -2.67 24.09 7.91
C LEU A 183 -2.04 22.96 8.75
N GLY A 184 -2.39 22.87 10.03
CA GLY A 184 -1.96 21.75 10.88
C GLY A 184 -2.47 20.39 10.39
N TRP A 185 -3.75 20.30 10.01
CA TRP A 185 -4.32 19.06 9.45
C TRP A 185 -3.72 18.70 8.09
N ILE A 186 -3.50 19.70 7.22
CA ILE A 186 -2.84 19.51 5.93
C ILE A 186 -1.42 18.99 6.16
N ALA A 187 -0.67 19.61 7.07
CA ALA A 187 0.69 19.17 7.38
C ALA A 187 0.70 17.74 7.94
N ALA A 188 -0.22 17.40 8.86
CA ALA A 188 -0.34 16.04 9.38
C ALA A 188 -0.68 15.02 8.28
N GLY A 189 -1.60 15.34 7.37
CA GLY A 189 -1.91 14.49 6.22
C GLY A 189 -0.73 14.34 5.26
N LEU A 190 0.01 15.41 4.97
CA LEU A 190 1.22 15.34 4.14
C LEU A 190 2.33 14.53 4.79
N VAL A 191 2.53 14.67 6.11
CA VAL A 191 3.48 13.83 6.86
C VAL A 191 3.07 12.36 6.80
N ALA A 192 1.77 12.06 6.94
CA ALA A 192 1.26 10.70 6.77
C ALA A 192 1.55 10.17 5.35
N ALA A 193 1.23 10.94 4.32
CA ALA A 193 1.50 10.56 2.94
C ALA A 193 2.99 10.35 2.65
N ILE A 194 3.88 11.21 3.19
CA ILE A 194 5.34 11.06 3.10
C ILE A 194 5.79 9.72 3.71
N PHE A 195 5.19 9.30 4.83
CA PHE A 195 5.55 8.05 5.49
C PHE A 195 4.76 6.83 5.00
N THR A 196 3.84 7.02 4.05
CA THR A 196 3.09 5.93 3.41
C THR A 196 3.68 5.52 2.07
N ARG A 197 3.96 6.47 1.17
CA ARG A 197 4.44 6.19 -0.19
C ARG A 197 5.34 7.32 -0.72
N TYR A 198 6.23 7.03 -1.67
CA TYR A 198 7.14 8.02 -2.25
C TYR A 198 6.44 9.05 -3.15
N ASP A 199 5.29 8.73 -3.74
CA ASP A 199 4.40 9.70 -4.42
C ASP A 199 3.84 10.75 -3.45
N GLY A 200 3.67 10.40 -2.17
CA GLY A 200 3.38 11.34 -1.09
C GLY A 200 4.43 12.44 -0.92
N TRP A 201 5.71 12.17 -1.23
CA TRP A 201 6.78 13.18 -1.21
C TRP A 201 6.55 14.25 -2.28
N VAL A 202 6.18 13.82 -3.49
CA VAL A 202 5.88 14.75 -4.60
C VAL A 202 4.60 15.53 -4.30
N MET A 203 3.58 14.87 -3.75
CA MET A 203 2.36 15.54 -3.31
C MET A 203 2.64 16.60 -2.24
N ALA A 204 3.48 16.29 -1.25
CA ALA A 204 3.87 17.22 -0.20
C ALA A 204 4.61 18.43 -0.77
N LEU A 205 5.59 18.20 -1.65
CA LEU A 205 6.35 19.27 -2.30
C LEU A 205 5.42 20.22 -3.07
N LEU A 206 4.55 19.68 -3.92
CA LEU A 206 3.65 20.48 -4.75
C LEU A 206 2.59 21.21 -3.91
N ALA A 207 1.90 20.50 -3.02
CA ALA A 207 0.86 21.08 -2.18
C ALA A 207 1.44 22.19 -1.30
N TRP A 208 2.60 21.95 -0.67
CA TRP A 208 3.22 22.92 0.21
C TRP A 208 3.77 24.14 -0.53
N SER A 209 4.37 23.93 -1.70
CA SER A 209 4.80 25.03 -2.59
C SER A 209 3.64 25.92 -3.03
N LEU A 210 2.50 25.32 -3.38
CA LEU A 210 1.27 26.05 -3.73
C LEU A 210 0.70 26.81 -2.54
N ILE A 211 0.71 26.26 -1.32
CA ILE A 211 0.34 26.96 -0.08
C ILE A 211 1.24 28.17 0.12
N GLY A 212 2.57 27.98 0.05
CA GLY A 212 3.56 29.04 0.19
C GLY A 212 3.33 30.17 -0.81
N LEU A 213 3.11 29.82 -2.07
CA LEU A 213 2.80 30.79 -3.12
C LEU A 213 1.47 31.54 -2.87
N ALA A 214 0.44 30.85 -2.38
CA ALA A 214 -0.84 31.46 -2.05
C ALA A 214 -0.73 32.44 -0.87
N LEU A 215 0.10 32.14 0.13
CA LEU A 215 0.40 33.00 1.27
C LEU A 215 1.29 34.19 0.88
N LEU A 216 2.33 33.93 0.04
CA LEU A 216 3.22 34.98 -0.49
C LEU A 216 2.44 36.06 -1.22
N ARG A 217 1.56 35.67 -2.16
CA ARG A 217 0.71 36.57 -2.93
C ARG A 217 -0.23 37.42 -2.07
N ARG A 218 -0.40 37.07 -0.77
CA ARG A 218 -1.21 37.79 0.20
C ARG A 218 -0.41 38.52 1.27
N GLY A 219 0.90 38.48 1.20
CA GLY A 219 1.77 39.05 2.24
C GLY A 219 1.66 38.33 3.60
N ARG A 220 1.17 37.07 3.63
CA ARG A 220 0.90 36.32 4.86
C ARG A 220 1.94 35.24 5.18
N LEU A 221 3.11 35.24 4.54
CA LEU A 221 4.19 34.27 4.82
C LEU A 221 4.72 34.35 6.26
N ARG A 222 4.49 35.48 6.99
CA ARG A 222 4.91 35.62 8.39
C ARG A 222 4.04 34.86 9.41
N SER A 223 3.07 34.07 8.93
CA SER A 223 2.19 33.26 9.81
C SER A 223 2.99 32.21 10.57
N ARG A 224 2.91 32.23 11.92
CA ARG A 224 3.52 31.20 12.78
C ARG A 224 2.99 29.80 12.46
N ALA A 225 1.68 29.68 12.18
CA ALA A 225 1.07 28.41 11.82
C ALA A 225 1.69 27.81 10.53
N PHE A 226 1.98 28.65 9.54
CA PHE A 226 2.65 28.20 8.31
C PHE A 226 4.07 27.68 8.59
N TRP A 227 4.87 28.39 9.37
CA TRP A 227 6.25 27.96 9.65
C TRP A 227 6.34 26.73 10.55
N LEU A 228 5.45 26.61 11.56
CA LEU A 228 5.38 25.39 12.37
C LEU A 228 4.95 24.18 11.54
N ALA A 229 3.95 24.35 10.69
CA ALA A 229 3.51 23.30 9.78
C ALA A 229 4.59 22.96 8.72
N SER A 230 5.32 23.98 8.21
CA SER A 230 6.48 23.77 7.31
C SER A 230 7.58 22.95 7.98
N ALA A 231 7.89 23.25 9.23
CA ALA A 231 8.89 22.49 9.98
C ALA A 231 8.51 21.00 10.08
N LEU A 232 7.23 20.67 10.32
CA LEU A 232 6.75 19.29 10.36
C LEU A 232 6.86 18.59 9.01
N VAL A 233 6.43 19.26 7.92
CA VAL A 233 6.48 18.67 6.57
C VAL A 233 7.91 18.43 6.12
N VAL A 234 8.83 19.35 6.40
CA VAL A 234 10.26 19.22 6.06
C VAL A 234 10.97 18.21 6.96
N ALA A 235 10.61 18.15 8.24
CA ALA A 235 11.21 17.20 9.18
C ALA A 235 10.89 15.74 8.82
N ALA A 236 9.77 15.45 8.16
CA ALA A 236 9.38 14.07 7.85
C ALA A 236 10.39 13.35 6.93
N PRO A 237 10.76 13.84 5.73
CA PRO A 237 11.77 13.20 4.91
C PRO A 237 13.15 13.20 5.57
N ILE A 238 13.51 14.26 6.32
CA ILE A 238 14.77 14.31 7.07
C ILE A 238 14.79 13.19 8.13
N ALA A 239 13.71 12.98 8.86
CA ALA A 239 13.63 11.89 9.84
C ALA A 239 13.80 10.52 9.17
N TRP A 240 13.31 10.33 7.94
CA TRP A 240 13.53 9.10 7.18
C TRP A 240 14.99 8.91 6.78
N PHE A 241 15.66 9.95 6.33
CA PHE A 241 17.10 9.90 6.04
C PHE A 241 17.94 9.60 7.29
N VAL A 242 17.62 10.27 8.40
CA VAL A 242 18.30 10.02 9.70
C VAL A 242 18.06 8.59 10.18
N TYR A 243 16.84 8.09 10.07
CA TYR A 243 16.53 6.71 10.41
C TYR A 243 17.33 5.72 9.55
N ASN A 244 17.38 5.88 8.23
CA ASN A 244 18.14 4.99 7.34
C ASN A 244 19.65 5.05 7.68
N SER A 245 20.20 6.24 7.88
CA SER A 245 21.61 6.39 8.29
C SER A 245 21.91 5.70 9.62
N ALA A 246 21.03 5.86 10.62
CA ALA A 246 21.23 5.28 11.95
C ALA A 246 21.02 3.76 11.98
N ALA A 247 20.05 3.24 11.20
CA ALA A 247 19.69 1.83 11.22
C ALA A 247 20.51 0.98 10.26
N PHE A 248 20.96 1.53 9.14
CA PHE A 248 21.60 0.80 8.04
C PHE A 248 22.96 1.36 7.61
N GLY A 249 23.37 2.51 8.13
CA GLY A 249 24.66 3.13 7.78
C GLY A 249 24.66 3.95 6.49
N ASP A 250 23.59 3.89 5.67
CA ASP A 250 23.41 4.70 4.46
C ASP A 250 22.07 5.45 4.53
N TRP A 251 22.13 6.78 4.46
CA TRP A 251 20.92 7.62 4.46
C TRP A 251 20.01 7.41 3.24
N LEU A 252 20.52 6.81 2.15
CA LEU A 252 19.80 6.43 0.93
C LEU A 252 19.60 4.91 0.80
N GLU A 253 19.70 4.14 1.87
CA GLU A 253 19.52 2.68 1.85
C GLU A 253 18.22 2.26 1.12
N PHE A 254 17.13 2.98 1.30
CA PHE A 254 15.87 2.73 0.62
C PHE A 254 15.97 2.78 -0.92
N ALA A 255 16.92 3.53 -1.47
CA ALA A 255 17.12 3.70 -2.91
C ALA A 255 18.29 2.87 -3.47
N ARG A 256 19.26 2.50 -2.62
CA ARG A 256 20.51 1.84 -3.00
C ARG A 256 20.66 0.44 -2.43
N GLY A 257 19.93 0.14 -1.37
CA GLY A 257 20.02 -1.14 -0.67
C GLY A 257 19.61 -2.33 -1.56
N PRO A 258 19.94 -3.55 -1.15
CA PRO A 258 19.79 -4.76 -1.95
C PRO A 258 18.32 -5.10 -2.30
N TYR A 259 17.37 -4.57 -1.55
CA TYR A 259 15.92 -4.75 -1.78
C TYR A 259 15.25 -3.52 -2.43
N SER A 260 16.03 -2.49 -2.83
CA SER A 260 15.49 -1.34 -3.55
C SER A 260 14.96 -1.75 -4.93
N ALA A 261 13.97 -0.99 -5.45
CA ALA A 261 13.40 -1.22 -6.76
C ALA A 261 14.48 -1.28 -7.87
N LYS A 262 15.49 -0.40 -7.79
CA LYS A 262 16.62 -0.38 -8.72
C LYS A 262 17.49 -1.64 -8.62
N ALA A 263 17.76 -2.14 -7.43
CA ALA A 263 18.53 -3.37 -7.25
C ALA A 263 17.77 -4.58 -7.79
N ILE A 264 16.44 -4.62 -7.61
CA ILE A 264 15.57 -5.66 -8.18
C ILE A 264 15.59 -5.59 -9.71
N GLU A 265 15.43 -4.40 -10.30
CA GLU A 265 15.49 -4.20 -11.76
C GLU A 265 16.83 -4.69 -12.33
N LEU A 266 17.95 -4.30 -11.72
CA LEU A 266 19.29 -4.72 -12.18
C LEU A 266 19.47 -6.25 -12.11
N ARG A 267 18.93 -6.93 -11.10
CA ARG A 267 18.97 -8.39 -11.00
C ARG A 267 18.11 -9.08 -12.06
N THR A 268 16.98 -8.51 -12.41
CA THR A 268 16.07 -9.06 -13.43
C THR A 268 16.50 -8.71 -14.86
N ALA A 269 17.12 -7.54 -15.07
CA ALA A 269 17.58 -7.09 -16.38
C ALA A 269 18.82 -7.82 -16.91
N SER A 270 19.59 -8.48 -16.08
CA SER A 270 20.85 -9.16 -16.46
C SER A 270 20.68 -10.36 -17.41
N HIS A 271 19.47 -10.73 -17.76
CA HIS A 271 19.16 -11.95 -18.53
C HIS A 271 18.73 -11.70 -20.00
N GLY A 272 18.87 -10.47 -20.54
CA GLY A 272 18.49 -10.19 -21.93
C GLY A 272 19.11 -8.93 -22.54
N ALA A 273 19.21 -8.88 -23.86
CA ALA A 273 19.81 -7.77 -24.63
C ALA A 273 18.84 -6.59 -24.89
N GLY A 274 17.67 -6.56 -24.26
CA GLY A 274 16.65 -5.54 -24.46
C GLY A 274 16.39 -4.65 -23.24
N PRO A 275 15.52 -3.63 -23.38
CA PRO A 275 15.11 -2.81 -22.25
C PRO A 275 14.40 -3.68 -21.20
N PRO A 276 14.58 -3.41 -19.89
CA PRO A 276 14.00 -4.19 -18.79
C PRO A 276 12.47 -4.29 -18.85
N HIS A 277 11.81 -3.25 -19.35
CA HIS A 277 10.35 -3.18 -19.48
C HIS A 277 9.94 -2.13 -20.52
N PRO A 278 8.67 -2.14 -21.02
CA PRO A 278 8.22 -1.27 -22.12
C PRO A 278 8.36 0.24 -21.86
N GLY A 279 8.20 0.66 -20.63
CA GLY A 279 8.29 2.07 -20.21
C GLY A 279 9.70 2.56 -19.88
N TRP A 280 10.71 1.70 -19.94
CA TRP A 280 12.07 2.03 -19.52
C TRP A 280 12.65 3.19 -20.33
N HIS A 281 13.06 4.28 -19.64
CA HIS A 281 13.53 5.55 -20.21
C HIS A 281 12.56 6.18 -21.24
N ASN A 282 11.25 5.84 -21.17
CA ASN A 282 10.24 6.37 -22.08
C ASN A 282 8.99 6.86 -21.34
N PRO A 283 8.95 8.15 -20.90
CA PRO A 283 7.82 8.71 -20.15
C PRO A 283 6.47 8.64 -20.89
N TRP A 284 6.47 8.68 -22.20
CA TRP A 284 5.24 8.58 -22.98
C TRP A 284 4.63 7.18 -22.93
N VAL A 285 5.44 6.15 -23.13
CA VAL A 285 4.98 4.77 -22.99
C VAL A 285 4.54 4.49 -21.55
N SER A 286 5.31 4.95 -20.56
CA SER A 286 4.97 4.83 -19.14
C SER A 286 3.64 5.49 -18.80
N LEU A 287 3.39 6.70 -19.33
CA LEU A 287 2.12 7.39 -19.21
C LEU A 287 0.96 6.56 -19.77
N LEU A 288 1.13 6.00 -20.97
CA LEU A 288 0.08 5.16 -21.59
C LEU A 288 -0.21 3.91 -20.76
N PHE A 289 0.82 3.23 -20.23
CA PHE A 289 0.66 2.08 -19.35
C PHE A 289 -0.08 2.46 -18.06
N PHE A 290 0.27 3.57 -17.44
CA PHE A 290 -0.42 4.04 -16.23
C PHE A 290 -1.89 4.42 -16.50
N LEU A 291 -2.15 5.17 -17.58
CA LEU A 291 -3.53 5.53 -17.94
C LEU A 291 -4.37 4.28 -18.27
N LYS A 292 -3.75 3.29 -18.95
CA LYS A 292 -4.44 2.02 -19.24
C LYS A 292 -4.68 1.19 -17.97
N ALA A 293 -3.76 1.18 -17.02
CA ALA A 293 -3.99 0.59 -15.71
C ALA A 293 -5.16 1.27 -14.99
N SER A 294 -5.16 2.61 -14.94
CA SER A 294 -6.23 3.39 -14.31
C SER A 294 -7.60 3.16 -14.98
N GLU A 295 -7.63 3.03 -16.30
CA GLU A 295 -8.82 2.70 -17.06
C GLU A 295 -9.38 1.32 -16.65
N LEU A 296 -8.53 0.29 -16.67
CA LEU A 296 -8.91 -1.08 -16.36
C LEU A 296 -9.28 -1.28 -14.88
N ASP A 297 -8.68 -0.49 -13.99
CA ASP A 297 -9.04 -0.50 -12.57
C ASP A 297 -10.38 0.20 -12.29
N ALA A 298 -10.70 1.26 -13.05
CA ALA A 298 -11.91 2.04 -12.82
C ALA A 298 -13.14 1.49 -13.54
N ALA A 299 -12.96 0.84 -14.71
CA ALA A 299 -14.05 0.45 -15.58
C ALA A 299 -13.80 -0.86 -16.31
N ALA A 300 -14.87 -1.60 -16.61
CA ALA A 300 -14.85 -2.75 -17.49
C ALA A 300 -14.30 -2.38 -18.88
N ALA A 301 -13.64 -3.31 -19.54
CA ALA A 301 -12.93 -3.07 -20.81
C ALA A 301 -13.79 -2.39 -21.89
N ALA A 302 -15.09 -2.69 -21.93
CA ALA A 302 -16.02 -2.08 -22.89
C ALA A 302 -16.28 -0.58 -22.64
N TRP A 303 -16.11 -0.09 -21.40
CA TRP A 303 -16.47 1.28 -20.98
C TRP A 303 -15.24 2.14 -20.64
N GLY A 304 -14.08 1.52 -20.43
CA GLY A 304 -12.92 2.15 -19.82
C GLY A 304 -12.51 3.45 -20.51
N ASN A 305 -12.25 3.42 -21.81
CA ASN A 305 -11.85 4.61 -22.56
C ASN A 305 -12.92 5.71 -22.50
N THR A 306 -14.20 5.34 -22.59
CA THR A 306 -15.31 6.31 -22.51
C THR A 306 -15.37 6.95 -21.13
N LEU A 307 -15.28 6.16 -20.06
CA LEU A 307 -15.32 6.66 -18.69
C LEU A 307 -14.10 7.54 -18.37
N LEU A 308 -12.90 7.14 -18.79
CA LEU A 308 -11.69 7.96 -18.64
C LEU A 308 -11.85 9.30 -19.36
N SER A 309 -12.32 9.28 -20.60
CA SER A 309 -12.56 10.50 -21.39
C SER A 309 -13.61 11.41 -20.75
N LEU A 310 -14.73 10.84 -20.29
CA LEU A 310 -15.77 11.59 -19.59
C LEU A 310 -15.26 12.21 -18.28
N ALA A 311 -14.45 11.48 -17.51
CA ALA A 311 -13.89 11.99 -16.27
C ALA A 311 -12.90 13.15 -16.53
N VAL A 312 -12.07 13.05 -17.56
CA VAL A 312 -11.17 14.14 -17.99
C VAL A 312 -11.98 15.36 -18.45
N LEU A 313 -12.97 15.14 -19.33
CA LEU A 313 -13.84 16.22 -19.82
C LEU A 313 -14.63 16.87 -18.68
N GLY A 314 -15.17 16.09 -17.74
CA GLY A 314 -15.86 16.60 -16.57
C GLY A 314 -14.98 17.45 -15.67
N THR A 315 -13.74 17.03 -15.45
CA THR A 315 -12.74 17.79 -14.69
C THR A 315 -12.37 19.09 -15.41
N ALA A 316 -12.09 19.02 -16.71
CA ALA A 316 -11.74 20.18 -17.52
C ALA A 316 -12.89 21.19 -17.59
N TRP A 317 -14.12 20.71 -17.83
CA TRP A 317 -15.31 21.54 -17.82
C TRP A 317 -15.53 22.23 -16.46
N ALA A 318 -15.44 21.48 -15.37
CA ALA A 318 -15.57 22.03 -14.01
C ALA A 318 -14.49 23.07 -13.73
N TRP A 319 -13.26 22.86 -14.19
CA TRP A 319 -12.17 23.83 -14.05
C TRP A 319 -12.42 25.13 -14.83
N ILE A 320 -12.94 25.04 -16.05
CA ILE A 320 -13.28 26.19 -16.88
C ILE A 320 -14.45 26.98 -16.28
N VAL A 321 -15.53 26.30 -15.89
CA VAL A 321 -16.77 26.93 -15.40
C VAL A 321 -16.60 27.45 -13.97
N ALA A 322 -15.98 26.67 -13.11
CA ALA A 322 -15.80 27.08 -11.72
C ALA A 322 -14.85 28.26 -11.57
N ARG A 323 -13.88 28.44 -12.52
CA ARG A 323 -12.85 29.52 -12.53
C ARG A 323 -12.38 29.96 -11.13
N ARG A 324 -12.65 29.11 -10.11
CA ARG A 324 -12.50 29.47 -8.71
C ARG A 324 -11.21 28.87 -8.18
N ARG A 325 -10.46 29.69 -7.49
CA ARG A 325 -9.15 29.37 -6.91
C ARG A 325 -9.18 28.11 -6.01
N ALA A 326 -10.32 27.78 -5.40
CA ALA A 326 -10.46 26.58 -4.57
C ALA A 326 -10.53 25.29 -5.40
N PHE A 327 -11.16 25.30 -6.58
CA PHE A 327 -11.27 24.11 -7.42
C PHE A 327 -9.91 23.62 -7.95
N THR A 328 -8.98 24.52 -8.22
CA THR A 328 -7.63 24.16 -8.70
C THR A 328 -6.91 23.16 -7.81
N TRP A 329 -7.24 23.14 -6.50
CA TRP A 329 -6.62 22.20 -5.56
C TRP A 329 -7.06 20.75 -5.77
N THR A 330 -8.22 20.52 -6.40
CA THR A 330 -8.67 19.16 -6.75
C THR A 330 -7.81 18.52 -7.85
N LEU A 331 -7.07 19.33 -8.63
CA LEU A 331 -6.14 18.84 -9.65
C LEU A 331 -4.99 18.03 -9.02
N LEU A 332 -4.72 18.16 -7.72
CA LEU A 332 -3.77 17.31 -7.02
C LEU A 332 -4.19 15.83 -7.01
N LEU A 333 -5.48 15.51 -7.19
CA LEU A 333 -5.92 14.12 -7.39
C LEU A 333 -5.45 13.52 -8.73
N TRP A 334 -5.00 14.33 -9.68
CA TRP A 334 -4.41 13.90 -10.94
C TRP A 334 -2.88 13.75 -10.87
N LEU A 335 -2.27 14.02 -9.71
CA LEU A 335 -0.83 13.90 -9.49
C LEU A 335 -0.26 12.51 -9.83
N PRO A 336 -0.97 11.39 -9.62
CA PRO A 336 -0.46 10.08 -10.02
C PRO A 336 -0.08 10.01 -11.51
N VAL A 337 -0.73 10.77 -12.39
CA VAL A 337 -0.44 10.77 -13.84
C VAL A 337 1.02 11.15 -14.15
N PRO A 338 1.51 12.36 -13.84
CA PRO A 338 2.91 12.72 -14.08
C PRO A 338 3.87 11.94 -13.18
N PHE A 339 3.46 11.56 -11.97
CA PHE A 339 4.29 10.76 -11.07
C PHE A 339 4.62 9.40 -11.67
N TYR A 340 3.62 8.62 -12.11
CA TYR A 340 3.87 7.30 -12.68
C TYR A 340 4.48 7.34 -14.08
N ALA A 341 4.23 8.39 -14.87
CA ALA A 341 4.97 8.61 -16.11
C ALA A 341 6.49 8.70 -15.84
N TYR A 342 6.89 9.35 -14.75
CA TYR A 342 8.28 9.44 -14.32
C TYR A 342 8.76 8.16 -13.62
N SER A 343 8.02 7.65 -12.64
CA SER A 343 8.40 6.52 -11.78
C SER A 343 8.55 5.23 -12.58
N VAL A 344 7.66 4.94 -13.52
CA VAL A 344 7.78 3.79 -14.42
C VAL A 344 8.99 3.95 -15.35
N SER A 345 9.27 5.18 -15.84
CA SER A 345 10.40 5.39 -16.76
C SER A 345 11.77 5.31 -16.08
N TYR A 346 11.90 5.87 -14.89
CA TYR A 346 13.20 6.13 -14.25
C TYR A 346 13.31 5.60 -12.82
N GLY A 347 12.20 5.19 -12.22
CA GLY A 347 12.13 4.76 -10.82
C GLY A 347 12.18 3.24 -10.62
N SER A 348 12.41 2.46 -11.69
CA SER A 348 12.49 0.99 -11.64
C SER A 348 11.20 0.34 -11.08
N VAL A 349 10.05 0.94 -11.37
CA VAL A 349 8.73 0.47 -10.90
C VAL A 349 7.82 0.20 -12.11
N PRO A 350 8.05 -0.88 -12.89
CA PRO A 350 7.30 -1.17 -14.10
C PRO A 350 5.82 -1.47 -13.81
N ILE A 351 4.98 -1.21 -14.82
CA ILE A 351 3.59 -1.67 -14.87
C ILE A 351 3.45 -2.60 -16.07
N PHE A 352 2.94 -3.82 -15.85
CA PHE A 352 2.60 -4.77 -16.92
C PHE A 352 1.10 -5.01 -16.93
N LEU A 353 0.54 -5.05 -18.14
CA LEU A 353 -0.90 -5.18 -18.35
C LEU A 353 -1.20 -6.33 -19.31
N PRO A 354 -2.27 -7.13 -19.07
CA PRO A 354 -2.60 -8.26 -19.93
C PRO A 354 -2.87 -7.90 -21.39
N PRO A 355 -3.48 -6.74 -21.75
CA PRO A 355 -3.72 -6.42 -23.15
C PRO A 355 -2.46 -5.99 -23.91
N TRP A 356 -1.39 -5.61 -23.24
CA TRP A 356 -0.17 -5.09 -23.87
C TRP A 356 1.05 -5.96 -23.54
N TRP A 357 2.03 -5.97 -24.44
CA TRP A 357 3.28 -6.68 -24.20
C TRP A 357 3.94 -6.21 -22.89
N PRO A 358 4.41 -7.10 -22.01
CA PRO A 358 4.61 -8.55 -22.15
C PRO A 358 3.40 -9.43 -21.77
N HIS A 359 2.16 -8.95 -21.85
CA HIS A 359 0.92 -9.67 -21.57
C HIS A 359 0.88 -10.32 -20.19
N SER A 360 1.37 -9.59 -19.20
CA SER A 360 1.52 -10.02 -17.81
C SER A 360 0.78 -9.09 -16.86
N TRP A 361 0.85 -9.37 -15.56
CA TRP A 361 0.27 -8.57 -14.48
C TRP A 361 1.39 -8.18 -13.52
N TYR A 362 1.65 -6.91 -13.37
CA TYR A 362 2.61 -6.40 -12.41
C TYR A 362 2.30 -4.93 -12.09
N ASN A 363 2.10 -4.62 -10.81
CA ASN A 363 1.77 -3.28 -10.34
C ASN A 363 0.52 -2.66 -11.01
N THR A 364 -0.41 -3.50 -11.49
CA THR A 364 -1.63 -3.01 -12.16
C THR A 364 -2.46 -2.15 -11.21
N ARG A 365 -2.43 -2.45 -9.91
CA ARG A 365 -3.12 -1.75 -8.81
C ARG A 365 -2.75 -0.27 -8.66
N TYR A 366 -1.64 0.18 -9.22
CA TYR A 366 -1.25 1.60 -9.13
C TYR A 366 -2.22 2.52 -9.87
N GLY A 367 -2.96 1.99 -10.85
CA GLY A 367 -4.03 2.72 -11.51
C GLY A 367 -5.14 3.16 -10.56
N MET A 368 -5.32 2.48 -9.42
CA MET A 368 -6.31 2.81 -8.38
C MET A 368 -6.09 4.18 -7.75
N GLU A 369 -4.89 4.72 -7.76
CA GLU A 369 -4.59 6.04 -7.20
C GLU A 369 -5.26 7.17 -8.00
N LEU A 370 -5.61 6.91 -9.25
CA LEU A 370 -6.36 7.88 -10.07
C LEU A 370 -7.89 7.78 -9.85
N LEU A 371 -8.39 6.75 -9.19
CA LEU A 371 -9.82 6.52 -9.00
C LEU A 371 -10.56 7.70 -8.35
N PRO A 372 -10.03 8.43 -7.35
CA PRO A 372 -10.69 9.62 -6.79
C PRO A 372 -10.89 10.74 -7.82
N ALA A 373 -9.90 10.97 -8.67
CA ALA A 373 -9.99 11.96 -9.73
C ALA A 373 -11.04 11.58 -10.79
N LEU A 374 -11.05 10.30 -11.18
CA LEU A 374 -12.02 9.77 -12.14
C LEU A 374 -13.45 9.82 -11.58
N ALA A 375 -13.64 9.45 -10.33
CA ALA A 375 -14.94 9.51 -9.65
C ALA A 375 -15.48 10.95 -9.57
N LEU A 376 -14.63 11.90 -9.20
CA LEU A 376 -15.02 13.30 -9.11
C LEU A 376 -15.34 13.87 -10.50
N GLY A 377 -14.50 13.59 -11.51
CA GLY A 377 -14.73 14.00 -12.90
C GLY A 377 -16.04 13.44 -13.47
N PHE A 378 -16.32 12.17 -13.25
CA PHE A 378 -17.60 11.53 -13.58
C PHE A 378 -18.78 12.22 -12.87
N GLY A 379 -18.63 12.57 -11.59
CA GLY A 379 -19.65 13.29 -10.82
C GLY A 379 -20.01 14.65 -11.45
N PHE A 380 -19.04 15.38 -12.03
CA PHE A 380 -19.30 16.61 -12.74
C PHE A 380 -20.09 16.38 -14.03
N VAL A 381 -19.78 15.34 -14.81
CA VAL A 381 -20.58 14.96 -15.98
C VAL A 381 -22.00 14.58 -15.56
N ALA A 382 -22.14 13.78 -14.51
CA ALA A 382 -23.46 13.38 -13.99
C ALA A 382 -24.28 14.61 -13.55
N SER A 383 -23.65 15.58 -12.87
CA SER A 383 -24.28 16.84 -12.48
C SER A 383 -24.77 17.63 -13.70
N PHE A 384 -23.94 17.72 -14.74
CA PHE A 384 -24.32 18.39 -16.00
C PHE A 384 -25.53 17.71 -16.65
N VAL A 385 -25.51 16.39 -16.78
CA VAL A 385 -26.61 15.61 -17.38
C VAL A 385 -27.91 15.80 -16.60
N ILE A 386 -27.87 15.65 -15.27
CA ILE A 386 -29.04 15.82 -14.40
C ILE A 386 -29.60 17.25 -14.51
N ALA A 387 -28.73 18.27 -14.52
CA ALA A 387 -29.15 19.66 -14.63
C ALA A 387 -29.75 19.96 -16.00
N ALA A 388 -29.15 19.46 -17.08
CA ALA A 388 -29.66 19.63 -18.44
C ALA A 388 -31.06 19.00 -18.59
N VAL A 389 -31.23 17.76 -18.13
CA VAL A 389 -32.55 17.07 -18.16
C VAL A 389 -33.57 17.83 -17.30
N ARG A 390 -33.19 18.35 -16.14
CA ARG A 390 -34.07 19.13 -15.25
C ARG A 390 -34.59 20.41 -15.92
N GLU A 391 -33.79 21.05 -16.75
CA GLU A 391 -34.17 22.28 -17.45
C GLU A 391 -35.22 22.02 -18.53
N PHE A 392 -35.14 20.89 -19.24
CA PHE A 392 -36.13 20.51 -20.26
C PHE A 392 -37.39 19.91 -19.66
N LYS A 393 -37.27 18.97 -18.71
CA LYS A 393 -38.36 18.24 -18.07
C LYS A 393 -38.00 17.92 -16.62
N PRO A 394 -38.36 18.77 -15.63
CA PRO A 394 -37.95 18.60 -14.22
C PRO A 394 -38.21 17.22 -13.62
N LEU A 395 -39.35 16.61 -13.97
CA LEU A 395 -39.74 15.26 -13.48
C LEU A 395 -38.79 14.17 -14.00
N TRP A 396 -38.11 14.37 -15.12
CA TRP A 396 -37.25 13.37 -15.72
C TRP A 396 -35.83 13.37 -15.09
N ALA A 397 -35.45 14.43 -14.35
CA ALA A 397 -34.14 14.51 -13.71
C ALA A 397 -33.88 13.33 -12.72
N LYS A 398 -34.92 12.86 -11.99
CA LYS A 398 -34.81 11.69 -11.11
C LYS A 398 -34.56 10.40 -11.90
N TYR A 399 -35.17 10.25 -13.07
CA TYR A 399 -34.94 9.09 -13.93
C TYR A 399 -33.55 9.12 -14.58
N ALA A 400 -33.06 10.30 -14.96
CA ALA A 400 -31.70 10.47 -15.43
C ALA A 400 -30.68 10.10 -14.34
N ALA A 401 -30.88 10.54 -13.11
CA ALA A 401 -30.07 10.12 -11.96
C ALA A 401 -30.13 8.60 -11.75
N GLY A 402 -31.34 8.01 -11.74
CA GLY A 402 -31.52 6.57 -11.61
C GLY A 402 -30.81 5.76 -12.71
N LEU A 403 -30.86 6.22 -13.97
CA LEU A 403 -30.12 5.61 -15.08
C LEU A 403 -28.60 5.67 -14.86
N LEU A 404 -28.07 6.82 -14.41
CA LEU A 404 -26.65 6.94 -14.11
C LEU A 404 -26.21 6.01 -12.97
N PHE A 405 -27.02 5.84 -11.92
CA PHE A 405 -26.76 4.83 -10.88
C PHE A 405 -26.76 3.41 -11.44
N ALA A 406 -27.72 3.08 -12.31
CA ALA A 406 -27.78 1.79 -12.97
C ALA A 406 -26.55 1.53 -13.85
N LEU A 407 -26.05 2.54 -14.58
CA LEU A 407 -24.81 2.45 -15.38
C LEU A 407 -23.58 2.23 -14.49
N VAL A 408 -23.48 2.93 -13.36
CA VAL A 408 -22.37 2.71 -12.40
C VAL A 408 -22.44 1.30 -11.80
N ALA A 409 -23.63 0.83 -11.43
CA ALA A 409 -23.82 -0.54 -10.92
C ALA A 409 -23.50 -1.59 -11.99
N LEU A 410 -23.90 -1.35 -13.24
CA LEU A 410 -23.58 -2.20 -14.39
C LEU A 410 -22.08 -2.28 -14.63
N ASN A 411 -21.37 -1.14 -14.57
CA ASN A 411 -19.91 -1.12 -14.69
C ASN A 411 -19.25 -1.95 -13.59
N ALA A 412 -19.64 -1.77 -12.34
CA ALA A 412 -19.09 -2.55 -11.22
C ALA A 412 -19.39 -4.05 -11.38
N TRP A 413 -20.59 -4.39 -11.82
CA TRP A 413 -20.96 -5.78 -12.08
C TRP A 413 -20.16 -6.41 -13.23
N GLN A 414 -19.91 -5.66 -14.31
CA GLN A 414 -19.06 -6.13 -15.41
C GLN A 414 -17.61 -6.32 -14.96
N LEU A 415 -17.05 -5.37 -14.19
CA LEU A 415 -15.72 -5.52 -13.59
C LEU A 415 -15.61 -6.79 -12.73
N LEU A 416 -16.67 -7.11 -11.95
CA LEU A 416 -16.71 -8.36 -11.18
C LEU A 416 -16.72 -9.59 -12.10
N ARG A 417 -17.45 -9.56 -13.23
CA ARG A 417 -17.49 -10.66 -14.22
C ARG A 417 -16.18 -10.83 -14.97
N GLU A 418 -15.53 -9.74 -15.33
CA GLU A 418 -14.20 -9.73 -15.98
C GLU A 418 -13.09 -10.11 -15.02
N ARG A 419 -13.39 -10.18 -13.73
CA ARG A 419 -12.51 -10.31 -12.56
C ARG A 419 -11.64 -9.06 -12.34
N PRO A 420 -11.73 -8.45 -11.15
CA PRO A 420 -10.97 -7.26 -10.80
C PRO A 420 -9.47 -7.47 -11.03
N LEU A 421 -8.82 -6.51 -11.67
CA LEU A 421 -7.43 -6.62 -12.11
C LEU A 421 -6.47 -6.86 -10.92
N ALA A 422 -6.67 -6.13 -9.82
CA ALA A 422 -5.92 -6.33 -8.58
C ALA A 422 -6.10 -7.73 -7.97
N TYR A 423 -7.32 -8.29 -8.04
CA TYR A 423 -7.58 -9.65 -7.56
C TYR A 423 -6.89 -10.70 -8.45
N VAL A 424 -6.93 -10.52 -9.78
CA VAL A 424 -6.26 -11.45 -10.73
C VAL A 424 -4.76 -11.42 -10.55
N GLU A 425 -4.15 -10.24 -10.40
CA GLU A 425 -2.72 -10.11 -10.17
C GLU A 425 -2.31 -10.83 -8.87
N GLY A 426 -2.98 -10.55 -7.74
CA GLY A 426 -2.72 -11.24 -6.48
C GLY A 426 -2.88 -12.76 -6.58
N THR A 427 -3.96 -13.23 -7.24
CA THR A 427 -4.20 -14.67 -7.44
C THR A 427 -3.11 -15.34 -8.28
N LYS A 428 -2.58 -14.64 -9.30
CA LYS A 428 -1.48 -15.16 -10.12
C LYS A 428 -0.16 -15.20 -9.37
N ASN A 429 0.11 -14.19 -8.55
CA ASN A 429 1.29 -14.14 -7.71
C ASN A 429 1.30 -15.33 -6.74
N ILE A 430 0.22 -15.53 -5.99
CA ILE A 430 0.14 -16.66 -5.04
C ILE A 430 0.16 -18.01 -5.73
N ALA A 431 -0.46 -18.15 -6.91
CA ALA A 431 -0.49 -19.40 -7.65
C ALA A 431 0.91 -19.88 -8.06
N ALA A 432 1.85 -18.96 -8.33
CA ALA A 432 3.23 -19.29 -8.66
C ALA A 432 4.00 -19.85 -7.45
N HIS A 433 3.66 -19.43 -6.23
CA HIS A 433 4.29 -19.84 -4.97
C HIS A 433 3.54 -20.99 -4.26
N ARG A 434 2.32 -21.30 -4.69
CA ARG A 434 1.47 -22.31 -4.04
C ARG A 434 2.12 -23.69 -3.82
N PRO A 435 2.95 -24.25 -4.74
CA PRO A 435 3.65 -25.49 -4.47
C PRO A 435 4.51 -25.44 -3.21
N TYR A 436 5.25 -24.34 -3.01
CA TYR A 436 6.08 -24.14 -1.81
C TYR A 436 5.24 -24.05 -0.54
N GLN A 437 4.13 -23.33 -0.59
CA GLN A 437 3.21 -23.16 0.54
C GLN A 437 2.52 -24.47 0.96
N VAL A 438 2.39 -25.42 0.04
CA VAL A 438 1.81 -26.74 0.32
C VAL A 438 2.88 -27.73 0.80
N GLU A 439 4.07 -27.70 0.24
CA GLU A 439 5.10 -28.72 0.44
C GLU A 439 6.10 -28.36 1.55
N ILE A 440 6.55 -27.10 1.66
CA ILE A 440 7.60 -26.70 2.59
C ILE A 440 7.12 -26.70 4.05
N PRO A 441 5.95 -26.12 4.42
CA PRO A 441 5.52 -26.07 5.81
C PRO A 441 5.36 -27.45 6.47
N PRO A 442 4.80 -28.51 5.82
CA PRO A 442 4.79 -29.85 6.40
C PRO A 442 6.19 -30.43 6.60
N ALA A 443 7.12 -30.22 5.64
CA ALA A 443 8.50 -30.68 5.75
C ALA A 443 9.24 -30.00 6.91
N LEU A 444 9.07 -28.68 7.07
CA LEU A 444 9.61 -27.94 8.22
C LEU A 444 9.02 -28.43 9.54
N ARG A 445 7.70 -28.64 9.62
CA ARG A 445 7.06 -29.19 10.83
C ARG A 445 7.58 -30.58 11.17
N ALA A 446 7.86 -31.44 10.19
CA ALA A 446 8.44 -32.75 10.41
C ALA A 446 9.83 -32.65 11.05
N GLN A 447 10.69 -31.76 10.58
CA GLN A 447 12.02 -31.52 11.19
C GLN A 447 11.89 -30.90 12.59
N LEU A 448 10.98 -29.96 12.79
CA LEU A 448 10.72 -29.33 14.09
C LEU A 448 10.11 -30.31 15.11
N ALA A 449 9.43 -31.36 14.68
CA ALA A 449 8.96 -32.43 15.57
C ALA A 449 10.13 -33.25 16.11
N VAL A 450 11.20 -33.44 15.35
CA VAL A 450 12.43 -34.11 15.78
C VAL A 450 13.29 -33.20 16.65
N GLN A 451 13.33 -31.89 16.31
CA GLN A 451 14.14 -30.88 17.02
C GLN A 451 13.26 -29.69 17.44
N PRO A 452 12.46 -29.80 18.52
CA PRO A 452 11.58 -28.74 18.98
C PRO A 452 12.35 -27.46 19.31
N GLY A 453 11.90 -26.32 18.76
CA GLY A 453 12.54 -25.04 18.99
C GLY A 453 13.81 -24.81 18.16
N ALA A 454 14.11 -25.66 17.17
CA ALA A 454 15.23 -25.48 16.26
C ALA A 454 15.12 -24.16 15.49
N THR A 455 16.25 -23.48 15.33
CA THR A 455 16.37 -22.25 14.53
C THR A 455 16.43 -22.62 13.04
N ILE A 456 15.71 -21.85 12.22
CA ILE A 456 15.67 -22.03 10.76
C ILE A 456 16.39 -20.84 10.12
N LEU A 457 17.41 -21.08 9.30
CA LEU A 457 18.03 -20.09 8.43
C LEU A 457 17.29 -20.06 7.09
N MET A 458 16.75 -18.92 6.69
CA MET A 458 16.04 -18.77 5.42
C MET A 458 15.95 -17.31 4.98
N GLU A 459 15.89 -17.04 3.70
CA GLU A 459 15.54 -15.73 3.17
C GLU A 459 14.01 -15.64 3.04
N THR A 460 13.37 -14.78 3.85
CA THR A 460 11.91 -14.65 3.91
C THR A 460 11.33 -13.84 2.74
N SER A 461 12.16 -13.08 2.02
CA SER A 461 11.74 -12.29 0.87
C SER A 461 11.33 -13.13 -0.34
N VAL A 462 11.74 -14.40 -0.41
CA VAL A 462 11.40 -15.31 -1.52
C VAL A 462 9.95 -15.79 -1.41
N ASP A 463 9.55 -16.26 -0.22
CA ASP A 463 8.16 -16.64 0.07
C ASP A 463 7.84 -16.32 1.55
N PRO A 464 7.31 -15.11 1.82
CA PRO A 464 7.09 -14.66 3.19
C PRO A 464 6.01 -15.46 3.93
N GLU A 465 5.17 -16.23 3.25
CA GLU A 465 4.06 -16.96 3.87
C GLU A 465 4.51 -18.25 4.57
N ILE A 466 5.64 -18.83 4.20
CA ILE A 466 6.13 -20.12 4.73
C ILE A 466 6.19 -20.12 6.25
N VAL A 467 6.65 -19.03 6.87
CA VAL A 467 6.80 -18.94 8.33
C VAL A 467 5.45 -19.05 9.02
N ALA A 468 4.46 -18.26 8.57
CA ALA A 468 3.11 -18.28 9.11
C ALA A 468 2.40 -19.61 8.88
N LEU A 469 2.55 -20.18 7.67
CA LEU A 469 1.98 -21.48 7.29
C LEU A 469 2.64 -22.66 8.04
N THR A 470 3.90 -22.52 8.43
CA THR A 470 4.59 -23.51 9.28
C THR A 470 4.06 -23.48 10.70
N GLY A 471 3.48 -22.37 11.16
CA GLY A 471 2.94 -22.23 12.51
C GLY A 471 3.98 -21.80 13.54
N ILE A 472 5.10 -21.19 13.11
CA ILE A 472 6.21 -20.77 13.97
C ILE A 472 6.26 -19.23 14.12
N PRO A 473 6.82 -18.71 15.23
CA PRO A 473 7.08 -17.28 15.37
C PRO A 473 8.27 -16.85 14.49
N LEU A 474 8.29 -15.59 14.05
CA LEU A 474 9.40 -15.05 13.24
C LEU A 474 10.76 -15.16 13.96
N ARG A 475 10.80 -15.00 15.28
CA ARG A 475 12.03 -15.15 16.10
C ARG A 475 12.63 -16.55 16.06
N GLN A 476 11.94 -17.54 15.48
CA GLN A 476 12.49 -18.88 15.28
C GLN A 476 13.26 -19.00 13.96
N THR A 477 13.21 -17.96 13.12
CA THR A 477 13.99 -17.86 11.89
C THR A 477 15.15 -16.88 12.06
N ILE A 478 16.32 -17.17 11.48
CA ILE A 478 17.35 -16.20 11.15
C ILE A 478 17.12 -15.83 9.69
N ASN A 479 16.89 -14.55 9.43
CA ASN A 479 16.54 -14.06 8.11
C ASN A 479 17.24 -12.72 7.80
N GLU A 480 17.08 -12.23 6.59
CA GLU A 480 17.72 -11.03 6.06
C GLU A 480 17.48 -9.74 6.89
N ALA A 481 16.50 -9.73 7.78
CA ALA A 481 16.20 -8.61 8.67
C ALA A 481 17.00 -8.66 9.99
N ASP A 482 17.63 -9.80 10.32
CA ASP A 482 18.42 -9.98 11.54
C ASP A 482 19.87 -9.49 11.34
N GLN A 483 20.06 -8.20 11.08
CA GLN A 483 21.31 -7.57 10.62
C GLN A 483 22.59 -8.01 11.34
N GLY A 484 22.55 -8.21 12.67
CA GLY A 484 23.73 -8.59 13.43
C GLY A 484 24.08 -10.09 13.37
N ILE A 485 23.13 -10.92 13.01
CA ILE A 485 23.26 -12.39 13.04
C ILE A 485 23.30 -12.96 11.62
N TRP A 486 22.63 -12.31 10.68
CA TRP A 486 22.49 -12.76 9.29
C TRP A 486 23.83 -13.04 8.61
N GLY A 487 24.77 -12.07 8.66
CA GLY A 487 26.10 -12.23 8.07
C GLY A 487 26.85 -13.43 8.64
N ALA A 488 26.91 -13.56 9.96
CA ALA A 488 27.56 -14.69 10.64
C ALA A 488 26.88 -16.03 10.30
N ALA A 489 25.55 -16.04 10.17
CA ALA A 489 24.81 -17.25 9.79
C ALA A 489 25.06 -17.66 8.33
N LEU A 490 25.33 -16.70 7.43
CA LEU A 490 25.74 -17.01 6.06
C LEU A 490 27.21 -17.49 5.97
N GLU A 491 28.10 -17.04 6.85
CA GLU A 491 29.49 -17.52 6.91
C GLU A 491 29.62 -18.94 7.47
N ALA A 492 28.69 -19.36 8.35
CA ALA A 492 28.71 -20.68 8.95
C ALA A 492 27.29 -21.25 9.19
N PRO A 493 26.53 -21.58 8.13
CA PRO A 493 25.11 -21.96 8.23
C PRO A 493 24.85 -23.10 9.21
N ALA A 494 25.66 -24.16 9.16
CA ALA A 494 25.52 -25.35 10.00
C ALA A 494 25.75 -25.09 11.50
N GLN A 495 26.43 -24.01 11.86
CA GLN A 495 26.72 -23.65 13.26
C GLN A 495 25.63 -22.77 13.86
N HIS A 496 24.91 -21.98 13.04
CA HIS A 496 23.94 -21.00 13.49
C HIS A 496 22.48 -21.50 13.40
N ALA A 497 22.21 -22.47 12.52
CA ALA A 497 20.87 -22.98 12.36
C ALA A 497 20.84 -24.50 12.27
N ALA A 498 19.88 -25.12 12.95
CA ALA A 498 19.66 -26.57 12.87
C ALA A 498 18.95 -26.99 11.58
N ILE A 499 18.20 -26.08 10.98
CA ILE A 499 17.48 -26.27 9.72
C ILE A 499 17.83 -25.11 8.80
N VAL A 500 18.13 -25.38 7.52
CA VAL A 500 18.44 -24.37 6.52
C VAL A 500 17.54 -24.58 5.31
N LEU A 501 16.77 -23.55 4.95
CA LEU A 501 15.96 -23.52 3.73
C LEU A 501 16.60 -22.55 2.74
N ALA A 502 17.10 -23.05 1.63
CA ALA A 502 17.79 -22.30 0.59
C ALA A 502 17.01 -22.38 -0.72
N PHE A 503 16.84 -21.26 -1.43
CA PHE A 503 16.30 -21.22 -2.78
C PHE A 503 17.40 -20.91 -3.78
N ASP A 504 17.43 -21.60 -4.92
CA ASP A 504 18.48 -21.48 -5.94
C ASP A 504 18.75 -20.00 -6.26
N GLY A 505 19.97 -19.53 -5.98
CA GLY A 505 20.43 -18.17 -6.24
C GLY A 505 20.12 -17.13 -5.12
N ASP A 506 19.46 -17.49 -4.03
CA ASP A 506 19.30 -16.61 -2.87
C ASP A 506 20.60 -16.48 -2.05
N ALA A 507 20.59 -15.70 -0.99
CA ALA A 507 21.78 -15.51 -0.16
C ALA A 507 22.14 -16.79 0.62
N VAL A 508 21.13 -17.56 1.03
CA VAL A 508 21.31 -18.82 1.79
C VAL A 508 21.88 -19.90 0.87
N ASP A 509 21.40 -20.03 -0.37
CA ASP A 509 21.94 -20.97 -1.35
C ASP A 509 23.42 -20.72 -1.65
N ARG A 510 23.79 -19.44 -1.84
CA ARG A 510 25.20 -19.07 -2.01
C ARG A 510 26.04 -19.43 -0.79
N ALA A 511 25.51 -19.21 0.41
CA ALA A 511 26.19 -19.53 1.66
C ALA A 511 26.38 -21.05 1.82
N VAL A 512 25.33 -21.85 1.55
CA VAL A 512 25.41 -23.33 1.60
C VAL A 512 26.40 -23.87 0.58
N LYS A 513 26.47 -23.31 -0.64
CA LYS A 513 27.47 -23.71 -1.66
C LYS A 513 28.90 -23.37 -1.28
N GLN A 514 29.12 -22.29 -0.52
CA GLN A 514 30.45 -21.90 -0.03
C GLN A 514 30.86 -22.67 1.24
N HIS A 515 29.91 -23.01 2.10
CA HIS A 515 30.11 -23.63 3.42
C HIS A 515 29.17 -24.84 3.60
N PRO A 516 29.37 -25.94 2.82
CA PRO A 516 28.47 -27.11 2.85
C PRO A 516 28.70 -28.01 4.08
N GLU A 517 29.76 -27.79 4.85
CA GLU A 517 30.19 -28.67 5.92
C GLU A 517 29.12 -28.76 7.02
N GLY A 518 28.80 -29.98 7.42
CA GLY A 518 27.81 -30.26 8.49
C GLY A 518 26.35 -30.12 8.06
N LEU A 519 26.07 -29.84 6.78
CA LEU A 519 24.71 -29.80 6.23
C LEU A 519 24.39 -31.04 5.41
N THR A 520 23.21 -31.60 5.62
CA THR A 520 22.67 -32.72 4.86
C THR A 520 21.34 -32.32 4.22
N ALA A 521 21.25 -32.42 2.88
CA ALA A 521 20.02 -32.16 2.15
C ALA A 521 18.99 -33.26 2.44
N VAL A 522 17.78 -32.88 2.84
CA VAL A 522 16.72 -33.83 3.19
C VAL A 522 15.52 -33.76 2.25
N ASN A 523 15.21 -32.59 1.71
CA ASN A 523 14.11 -32.39 0.76
C ASN A 523 14.49 -31.37 -0.33
N ARG A 524 13.93 -31.57 -1.51
CA ARG A 524 14.00 -30.58 -2.62
C ARG A 524 12.59 -30.30 -3.11
N PHE A 525 12.30 -29.02 -3.34
CA PHE A 525 11.01 -28.49 -3.75
C PHE A 525 11.15 -27.76 -5.10
N THR A 526 10.18 -27.93 -5.98
CA THR A 526 10.22 -27.28 -7.30
C THR A 526 8.86 -26.67 -7.63
N ALA A 527 8.86 -25.47 -8.20
CA ALA A 527 7.68 -24.86 -8.75
C ALA A 527 8.01 -24.28 -10.13
N LYS A 528 7.07 -24.38 -11.06
CA LYS A 528 7.28 -23.95 -12.44
C LYS A 528 7.58 -22.45 -12.53
N GLY A 529 8.75 -22.11 -13.05
CA GLY A 529 9.19 -20.73 -13.24
C GLY A 529 9.68 -20.04 -11.95
N GLN A 530 9.86 -20.79 -10.87
CA GLN A 530 10.41 -20.32 -9.61
C GLN A 530 11.75 -21.02 -9.29
N PRO A 531 12.66 -20.39 -8.52
CA PRO A 531 13.89 -21.03 -8.04
C PRO A 531 13.57 -22.28 -7.21
N SER A 532 14.27 -23.40 -7.41
CA SER A 532 14.05 -24.59 -6.56
C SER A 532 14.47 -24.33 -5.12
N GLY A 533 13.71 -24.85 -4.15
CA GLY A 533 14.06 -24.81 -2.73
C GLY A 533 14.72 -26.12 -2.28
N THR A 534 15.72 -26.05 -1.41
CA THR A 534 16.34 -27.22 -0.79
C THR A 534 16.35 -27.04 0.73
N LEU A 535 15.88 -28.05 1.43
CA LEU A 535 15.89 -28.11 2.89
C LEU A 535 17.09 -28.95 3.35
N TYR A 536 17.90 -28.37 4.22
CA TYR A 536 19.04 -29.01 4.85
C TYR A 536 18.83 -29.11 6.36
N VAL A 537 19.45 -30.12 6.96
CA VAL A 537 19.53 -30.32 8.43
C VAL A 537 21.01 -30.29 8.81
N SER A 538 21.31 -29.58 9.91
CA SER A 538 22.66 -29.52 10.47
C SER A 538 22.90 -30.67 11.45
N GLY A 539 24.02 -31.36 11.27
CA GLY A 539 24.51 -32.34 12.21
C GLY A 539 25.27 -31.74 13.42
N THR A 540 25.68 -30.45 13.33
CA THR A 540 26.54 -29.78 14.32
C THR A 540 25.75 -29.09 15.44
N VAL A 541 24.63 -28.48 15.18
CA VAL A 541 23.82 -27.73 16.19
C VAL A 541 23.16 -28.69 17.19
N GLY A 542 22.85 -29.93 16.81
CA GLY A 542 22.31 -30.94 17.72
C GLY A 542 23.24 -31.32 18.89
N SER A 543 24.58 -31.26 18.69
CA SER A 543 25.58 -31.55 19.68
C SER A 543 25.89 -30.38 20.63
N SER A 544 25.80 -29.13 20.15
CA SER A 544 26.12 -27.94 20.94
C SER A 544 24.98 -27.52 21.90
N ASN A 545 23.72 -27.72 21.54
CA ASN A 545 22.57 -27.41 22.42
C ASN A 545 22.51 -28.32 23.67
N HIS A 546 23.06 -29.53 23.61
CA HIS A 546 23.19 -30.39 24.81
C HIS A 546 24.28 -29.84 25.75
N SER A 547 25.40 -29.32 25.22
CA SER A 547 26.48 -28.75 26.02
C SER A 547 26.12 -27.41 26.67
N ILE A 548 25.34 -26.55 25.98
CA ILE A 548 24.88 -25.27 26.53
C ILE A 548 23.82 -25.46 27.62
N ARG A 549 22.88 -26.41 27.47
CA ARG A 549 21.92 -26.73 28.53
C ARG A 549 22.62 -27.33 29.77
N THR A 550 23.63 -28.16 29.57
CA THR A 550 24.41 -28.73 30.67
C THR A 550 25.27 -27.64 31.36
N ALA A 551 25.86 -26.73 30.62
CA ALA A 551 26.61 -25.60 31.18
C ALA A 551 25.71 -24.61 31.95
N THR A 552 24.51 -24.31 31.45
CA THR A 552 23.56 -23.41 32.13
C THR A 552 22.99 -24.02 33.39
N VAL A 553 22.76 -25.33 33.41
CA VAL A 553 22.33 -26.09 34.64
C VAL A 553 23.44 -26.14 35.66
N ILE A 554 24.72 -26.30 35.24
CA ILE A 554 25.87 -26.29 36.14
C ILE A 554 26.12 -24.88 36.70
N ALA A 555 25.95 -23.82 35.89
CA ALA A 555 26.10 -22.43 36.34
C ALA A 555 24.98 -22.01 37.31
N SER A 556 23.72 -22.46 37.09
CA SER A 556 22.61 -22.16 38.00
C SER A 556 22.71 -22.96 39.31
N GLY A 557 23.29 -24.18 39.28
CA GLY A 557 23.53 -24.99 40.48
C GLY A 557 24.63 -24.45 41.40
N LYS A 558 25.55 -23.61 40.90
CA LYS A 558 26.58 -22.95 41.73
C LYS A 558 26.15 -21.61 42.35
N ALA A 559 25.12 -20.98 41.82
CA ALA A 559 24.63 -19.70 42.32
C ALA A 559 23.67 -19.85 43.55
N LEU A 560 23.29 -21.05 43.92
CA LEU A 560 22.36 -21.32 45.04
C LEU A 560 23.06 -21.79 46.35
N ARG A 561 24.37 -21.57 46.51
CA ARG A 561 25.11 -21.89 47.71
C ARG A 561 26.01 -20.75 48.26
N ILE A 562 25.61 -19.53 48.16
CA ILE A 562 26.23 -18.41 48.89
C ILE A 562 25.09 -17.51 49.39
N GLY A 563 24.67 -17.75 50.65
CA GLY A 563 23.68 -16.89 51.32
C GLY A 563 22.91 -17.53 52.44
N GLU A 564 23.59 -18.31 53.31
CA GLU A 564 23.18 -18.55 54.70
C GLU A 564 24.49 -18.61 55.48
N ASP A 565 24.77 -17.50 56.15
CA ASP A 565 25.42 -17.31 57.43
C ASP A 565 25.98 -15.87 57.51
N ASP A 566 25.34 -15.10 58.37
CA ASP A 566 25.55 -13.93 59.19
C ASP A 566 24.51 -12.82 59.03
#